data_b850cb6bdbe96d0976c71b0379d5c461
#
_entry.id   b850cb6bdbe96d0976c71b0379d5c461
#
_cell.length_a   1.000
_cell.length_b   1.000
_cell.length_c   1.000
_cell.angle_alpha   90.00
_cell.angle_beta   90.00
_cell.angle_gamma   90.00
#
_symmetry.space_group_name_H-M   'P 1'
#
loop_
_entity.id
_entity.type
_entity.pdbx_description
1 polymer ?
#
loop_
_entity_poly.entity_id
_entity_poly.type
_entity_poly.pdbx_seq_one_letter_code
_entity_poly.pdbx_strand_id
1 'polypeptide(L)' 'DFKVDELHVNGKETDFTTYNHFITFKVENISTINWRIKGRLL' A
#
# COMPACT_ATOMS: atom_id res chain seq x y z
N ASP A 1 12.98 -5.28 -10.39
CA ASP A 1 11.70 -4.61 -10.07
C ASP A 1 11.04 -5.26 -8.88
N PHE A 2 10.26 -4.48 -8.18
CA PHE A 2 9.52 -4.95 -7.01
C PHE A 2 8.03 -4.86 -7.29
N LYS A 3 7.32 -5.95 -7.02
CA LYS A 3 5.87 -5.97 -7.20
C LYS A 3 5.20 -6.02 -5.83
N VAL A 4 4.29 -5.10 -5.60
CA VAL A 4 3.52 -5.05 -4.35
C VAL A 4 2.31 -5.97 -4.50
N ASP A 5 2.17 -6.91 -3.57
CA ASP A 5 1.05 -7.85 -3.56
C ASP A 5 -0.04 -7.44 -2.57
N GLU A 6 0.36 -6.81 -1.46
CA GLU A 6 -0.59 -6.41 -0.42
C GLU A 6 -0.16 -5.09 0.18
N LEU A 7 -1.15 -4.29 0.57
CA LEU A 7 -0.94 -3.06 1.33
C LEU A 7 -1.80 -3.11 2.58
N HIS A 8 -1.19 -2.80 3.71
CA HIS A 8 -1.91 -2.69 4.98
C HIS A 8 -1.71 -1.29 5.53
N VAL A 9 -2.80 -0.65 5.88
CA VAL A 9 -2.79 0.67 6.51
C VAL A 9 -3.45 0.53 7.87
N ASN A 10 -2.69 0.88 8.91
CA ASN A 10 -3.13 0.77 10.29
C ASN A 10 -3.64 -0.62 10.63
N GLY A 11 -2.95 -1.63 10.11
CA GLY A 11 -3.29 -3.03 10.38
C GLY A 11 -4.43 -3.60 9.55
N LYS A 12 -4.94 -2.82 8.60
CA LYS A 12 -6.07 -3.25 7.79
C LYS A 12 -5.66 -3.34 6.33
N GLU A 13 -6.01 -4.43 5.68
CA GLU A 13 -5.74 -4.59 4.26
C GLU A 13 -6.49 -3.52 3.47
N THR A 14 -5.79 -2.85 2.56
CA THR A 14 -6.29 -1.68 1.86
C THR A 14 -6.07 -1.84 0.37
N ASP A 15 -7.05 -1.46 -0.42
CA ASP A 15 -6.92 -1.44 -1.87
C ASP A 15 -5.95 -0.37 -2.30
N PHE A 16 -5.22 -0.66 -3.35
CA PHE A 16 -4.26 0.28 -3.88
C PHE A 16 -4.20 0.15 -5.41
N THR A 17 -3.68 1.19 -6.04
CA THR A 17 -3.48 1.22 -7.49
C THR A 17 -2.00 1.38 -7.76
N THR A 18 -1.49 0.63 -8.74
CA THR A 18 -0.10 0.72 -9.15
C THR A 18 0.01 1.51 -10.46
N TYR A 19 0.95 2.45 -10.49
CA TYR A 19 1.22 3.23 -11.68
C TYR A 19 2.73 3.43 -11.79
N ASN A 20 3.34 2.86 -12.83
CA ASN A 20 4.80 2.86 -13.00
C ASN A 20 5.49 2.30 -11.77
N HIS A 21 6.24 3.15 -11.05
CA HIS A 21 6.95 2.75 -9.83
C HIS A 21 6.27 3.26 -8.58
N PHE A 22 5.01 3.68 -8.70
CA PHE A 22 4.27 4.27 -7.59
C PHE A 22 3.06 3.44 -7.25
N ILE A 23 2.68 3.46 -5.98
CA ILE A 23 1.39 2.97 -5.57
C ILE A 23 0.61 4.12 -4.97
N THR A 24 -0.70 4.12 -5.17
CA THR A 24 -1.58 5.12 -4.60
C THR A 24 -2.72 4.42 -3.87
N PHE A 25 -3.15 5.02 -2.78
CA PHE A 25 -4.26 4.50 -2.00
C PHE A 25 -4.94 5.65 -1.28
N LYS A 26 -6.19 5.41 -0.87
CA LYS A 26 -6.98 6.42 -0.19
C LYS A 26 -7.05 6.13 1.28
N VAL A 27 -6.97 7.20 2.07
CA VAL A 27 -7.19 7.13 3.51
C VAL A 27 -8.22 8.18 3.89
N GLU A 28 -9.02 7.89 4.90
CA GLU A 28 -10.08 8.79 5.35
C GLU A 28 -10.01 8.97 6.86
N ASN A 29 -10.12 10.22 7.29
CA ASN A 29 -10.24 10.57 8.70
C ASN A 29 -9.19 9.90 9.58
N ILE A 30 -7.95 9.86 9.08
CA ILE A 30 -6.85 9.24 9.80
C ILE A 30 -5.84 10.32 10.17
N SER A 31 -5.57 10.46 11.46
CA SER A 31 -4.59 11.43 11.93
C SER A 31 -3.17 10.86 11.92
N THR A 32 -3.04 9.54 11.99
CA THR A 32 -1.76 8.86 11.96
C THR A 32 -1.84 7.70 10.99
N ILE A 33 -0.86 7.60 10.09
CA ILE A 33 -0.85 6.55 9.08
C ILE A 33 0.37 5.67 9.30
N ASN A 34 0.10 4.41 9.63
CA ASN A 34 1.13 3.37 9.65
C ASN A 34 0.81 2.42 8.52
N TRP A 35 1.74 2.27 7.58
CA TRP A 35 1.49 1.42 6.43
C TRP A 35 2.60 0.39 6.28
N ARG A 36 2.24 -0.72 5.66
CA ARG A 36 3.18 -1.79 5.40
C ARG A 36 2.82 -2.42 4.07
N ILE A 37 3.81 -2.69 3.27
CA ILE A 37 3.62 -3.38 2.00
C ILE A 37 4.27 -4.75 2.07
N LYS A 38 3.68 -5.68 1.33
CA LYS A 38 4.24 -7.00 1.15
C LYS A 38 4.31 -7.26 -0.35
N GLY A 39 5.46 -7.69 -0.82
CA GLY A 39 5.65 -7.91 -2.24
C GLY A 39 6.84 -8.79 -2.49
N ARG A 40 7.27 -8.78 -3.74
CA ARG A 40 8.37 -9.66 -4.17
C ARG A 40 9.18 -8.98 -5.25
N LEU A 41 10.43 -9.39 -5.33
CA LEU A 41 11.29 -8.98 -6.43
C LEU A 41 10.97 -9.83 -7.65
N LEU A 42 10.88 -9.17 -8.78
CA LEU A 42 10.65 -9.84 -10.06
C LEU A 42 11.97 -10.10 -10.79
#